data_473a2b909452dcd4a2c7f0f8dba20822
#
_entry.id   473a2b909452dcd4a2c7f0f8dba20822
#
_cell.length_a   1.000
_cell.length_b   1.000
_cell.length_c   1.000
_cell.angle_alpha   90.00
_cell.angle_beta   90.00
_cell.angle_gamma   90.00
#
_symmetry.space_group_name_H-M   'P 1'
#
loop_
_entity.id
_entity.type
_entity.pdbx_description
1 polymer ?
#
loop_
_entity_poly.entity_id
_entity_poly.type
_entity_poly.pdbx_seq_one_letter_code
_entity_poly.pdbx_strand_id
1 'polypeptide(L)'
;MPHPPSPVTHGSHDALGAPRLVFWEATAGCNLECRHCRRLDVAKALSRNDLTTEQAKTSLIDGLAAVGPSVLVFSGGEPLLRPDLFELAAHAKRRGLAIALATNGTLVDDQIADRIMQVGFERVAISLDGAEAKTHDAFRQQAGAFEDAVRGIQRLRARGISLQVNSTVTQHNHAQLQALFDRVVALGAEAWHVFMFVPVGCGLEIPPDQQLLAAQYEAVLRWLADRAAEQRIFVRATCAPQYYRILVQTKRWPRGRQGSKFTTLTKGCLAGTGICFISHTGEVFPCGYLPVSSDNICRQPFSDIWLASPILAMLRDPERLGGKCGACEFKRLCSGCRARAYALTGDYLAEEPCCPYVPRAAAPAACP
;
A
#
# COMPACT_ATOMS: atom_id res chain seq x y z
N MET A 1 -37.41 -11.10 -2.81
CA MET A 1 -35.97 -11.10 -2.49
C MET A 1 -35.29 -10.20 -3.50
N PRO A 2 -34.63 -9.12 -3.13
CA PRO A 2 -33.91 -8.28 -4.09
C PRO A 2 -32.66 -9.03 -4.57
N HIS A 3 -32.48 -9.08 -5.87
CA HIS A 3 -31.30 -9.65 -6.51
C HIS A 3 -30.04 -8.94 -6.01
N PRO A 4 -28.92 -9.68 -5.80
CA PRO A 4 -27.64 -9.04 -5.53
C PRO A 4 -27.28 -8.15 -6.73
N PRO A 5 -26.58 -7.00 -6.51
CA PRO A 5 -26.13 -6.17 -7.61
C PRO A 5 -25.29 -7.01 -8.57
N SER A 6 -25.59 -6.92 -9.85
CA SER A 6 -24.88 -7.63 -10.91
C SER A 6 -23.38 -7.38 -10.78
N PRO A 7 -22.54 -8.40 -10.93
CA PRO A 7 -21.10 -8.22 -10.93
C PRO A 7 -20.76 -7.25 -12.07
N VAL A 8 -19.91 -6.28 -11.75
CA VAL A 8 -19.33 -5.37 -12.75
C VAL A 8 -18.78 -6.25 -13.86
N THR A 9 -19.33 -6.11 -15.04
CA THR A 9 -18.95 -6.83 -16.24
C THR A 9 -17.45 -6.65 -16.46
N HIS A 10 -16.71 -7.75 -16.36
CA HIS A 10 -15.31 -7.81 -16.72
C HIS A 10 -15.21 -7.61 -18.23
N GLY A 11 -14.64 -6.47 -18.64
CA GLY A 11 -14.14 -6.29 -19.98
C GLY A 11 -13.16 -7.43 -20.29
N SER A 12 -13.24 -7.92 -21.50
CA SER A 12 -12.39 -8.93 -22.12
C SER A 12 -10.90 -8.73 -21.81
N HIS A 13 -10.11 -9.79 -21.83
CA HIS A 13 -8.64 -9.85 -21.68
C HIS A 13 -7.84 -8.87 -22.59
N ASP A 14 -8.49 -8.12 -23.46
CA ASP A 14 -7.90 -7.28 -24.50
C ASP A 14 -7.55 -5.85 -24.07
N ALA A 15 -7.70 -5.47 -22.80
CA ALA A 15 -7.30 -4.15 -22.31
C ALA A 15 -6.69 -4.21 -20.91
N LEU A 16 -5.49 -4.79 -20.78
CA LEU A 16 -4.61 -4.51 -19.66
C LEU A 16 -4.18 -3.04 -19.77
N GLY A 17 -4.97 -2.16 -19.15
CA GLY A 17 -4.62 -0.76 -19.04
C GLY A 17 -3.37 -0.53 -18.18
N ALA A 18 -2.89 0.69 -18.13
CA ALA A 18 -1.81 1.11 -17.24
C ALA A 18 -2.08 0.72 -15.78
N PRO A 19 -1.04 0.43 -14.97
CA PRO A 19 -1.22 0.27 -13.54
C PRO A 19 -1.83 1.54 -12.95
N ARG A 20 -2.80 1.39 -12.09
CA ARG A 20 -3.45 2.54 -11.43
C ARG A 20 -2.51 3.30 -10.50
N LEU A 21 -1.69 2.55 -9.74
CA LEU A 21 -0.71 3.08 -8.79
C LEU A 21 0.63 2.39 -9.00
N VAL A 22 1.67 3.19 -9.12
CA VAL A 22 3.06 2.71 -9.14
C VAL A 22 3.77 3.30 -7.92
N PHE A 23 4.21 2.45 -7.02
CA PHE A 23 5.04 2.85 -5.89
C PHE A 23 6.50 2.77 -6.30
N TRP A 24 7.20 3.89 -6.25
CA TRP A 24 8.63 3.91 -6.52
C TRP A 24 9.41 4.13 -5.23
N GLU A 25 10.33 3.24 -4.96
CA GLU A 25 11.35 3.43 -3.93
C GLU A 25 12.42 4.38 -4.49
N ALA A 26 12.21 5.68 -4.28
CA ALA A 26 13.06 6.71 -4.87
C ALA A 26 14.52 6.64 -4.37
N THR A 27 14.71 6.15 -3.14
CA THR A 27 16.00 5.82 -2.55
C THR A 27 15.83 4.72 -1.49
N ALA A 28 16.86 3.90 -1.28
CA ALA A 28 16.92 2.98 -0.15
C ALA A 28 17.30 3.69 1.16
N GLY A 29 17.91 4.88 1.09
CA GLY A 29 18.31 5.68 2.26
C GLY A 29 17.14 6.12 3.12
N CYS A 30 17.31 6.09 4.44
CA CYS A 30 16.32 6.53 5.42
C CYS A 30 16.98 7.05 6.67
N ASN A 31 16.36 8.03 7.30
CA ASN A 31 16.77 8.55 8.61
C ASN A 31 16.17 7.78 9.79
N LEU A 32 15.34 6.73 9.55
CA LEU A 32 14.73 5.89 10.57
C LEU A 32 15.09 4.41 10.37
N GLU A 33 15.01 3.62 11.47
CA GLU A 33 15.29 2.17 11.51
C GLU A 33 14.08 1.37 12.00
N CYS A 34 12.91 1.59 11.40
CA CYS A 34 11.65 1.03 11.85
C CYS A 34 11.66 -0.50 11.92
N ARG A 35 11.16 -1.10 13.02
CA ARG A 35 11.10 -2.56 13.24
C ARG A 35 10.32 -3.32 12.16
N HIS A 36 9.30 -2.70 11.58
CA HIS A 36 8.41 -3.28 10.58
C HIS A 36 8.78 -2.90 9.14
N CYS A 37 9.96 -2.32 8.93
CA CYS A 37 10.34 -1.80 7.62
C CYS A 37 10.36 -2.90 6.56
N ARG A 38 9.65 -2.67 5.44
CA ARG A 38 9.57 -3.62 4.33
C ARG A 38 10.82 -3.65 3.45
N ARG A 39 11.74 -2.69 3.61
CA ARG A 39 12.92 -2.59 2.76
C ARG A 39 13.78 -3.84 2.87
N LEU A 40 14.23 -4.32 1.72
CA LEU A 40 15.17 -5.43 1.64
C LEU A 40 16.62 -4.95 1.81
N ASP A 41 16.88 -3.70 1.40
CA ASP A 41 18.13 -2.98 1.63
C ASP A 41 17.88 -1.86 2.64
N VAL A 42 18.56 -1.90 3.80
CA VAL A 42 18.37 -0.99 4.94
C VAL A 42 19.51 0.01 5.09
N ALA A 43 20.06 0.50 4.01
CA ALA A 43 21.09 1.54 4.05
C ALA A 43 20.59 2.81 4.76
N LYS A 44 21.36 3.34 5.73
CA LYS A 44 21.06 4.60 6.44
C LYS A 44 21.27 5.83 5.55
N ALA A 45 22.28 5.78 4.70
CA ALA A 45 22.61 6.81 3.73
C ALA A 45 21.91 6.56 2.40
N LEU A 46 22.01 7.52 1.49
CA LEU A 46 21.62 7.33 0.09
C LEU A 46 22.38 6.14 -0.49
N SER A 47 21.67 5.23 -1.10
CA SER A 47 22.28 4.10 -1.78
C SER A 47 23.03 4.60 -3.01
N ARG A 48 24.29 4.13 -3.18
CA ARG A 48 25.05 4.42 -4.39
C ARG A 48 24.46 3.76 -5.64
N ASN A 49 23.55 2.81 -5.46
CA ASN A 49 22.88 2.07 -6.52
C ASN A 49 21.50 2.63 -6.88
N ASP A 50 21.08 3.76 -6.27
CA ASP A 50 19.84 4.42 -6.66
C ASP A 50 19.88 4.78 -8.15
N LEU A 51 18.75 4.68 -8.84
CA LEU A 51 18.62 5.19 -10.21
C LEU A 51 19.14 6.61 -10.28
N THR A 52 19.99 6.91 -11.25
CA THR A 52 20.42 8.28 -11.53
C THR A 52 19.22 9.15 -11.90
N THR A 53 19.35 10.47 -11.82
CA THR A 53 18.31 11.42 -12.25
C THR A 53 17.85 11.13 -13.67
N GLU A 54 18.79 10.85 -14.58
CA GLU A 54 18.49 10.56 -15.98
C GLU A 54 17.75 9.23 -16.15
N GLN A 55 18.19 8.15 -15.50
CA GLN A 55 17.49 6.87 -15.51
C GLN A 55 16.09 6.98 -14.92
N ALA A 56 15.93 7.73 -13.82
CA ALA A 56 14.63 7.96 -13.22
C ALA A 56 13.67 8.74 -14.15
N LYS A 57 14.18 9.70 -14.93
CA LYS A 57 13.38 10.42 -15.94
C LYS A 57 13.02 9.53 -17.11
N THR A 58 14.01 8.91 -17.75
CA THR A 58 13.82 8.23 -19.04
C THR A 58 13.24 6.84 -18.89
N SER A 59 13.86 5.98 -18.07
CA SER A 59 13.44 4.58 -17.93
C SER A 59 12.20 4.43 -17.05
N LEU A 60 12.08 5.22 -15.96
CA LEU A 60 10.96 5.09 -15.06
C LEU A 60 9.79 6.02 -15.46
N ILE A 61 9.98 7.34 -15.39
CA ILE A 61 8.87 8.29 -15.50
C ILE A 61 8.32 8.32 -16.93
N ASP A 62 9.18 8.44 -17.94
CA ASP A 62 8.77 8.45 -19.34
C ASP A 62 8.24 7.07 -19.77
N GLY A 63 8.86 5.99 -19.27
CA GLY A 63 8.38 4.62 -19.48
C GLY A 63 6.99 4.37 -18.89
N LEU A 64 6.68 4.90 -17.71
CA LEU A 64 5.33 4.84 -17.13
C LEU A 64 4.33 5.67 -17.93
N ALA A 65 4.69 6.90 -18.28
CA ALA A 65 3.82 7.80 -19.04
C ALA A 65 3.44 7.23 -20.41
N ALA A 66 4.32 6.45 -21.03
CA ALA A 66 4.07 5.78 -22.31
C ALA A 66 3.00 4.67 -22.21
N VAL A 67 2.83 4.04 -21.05
CA VAL A 67 1.81 2.99 -20.83
C VAL A 67 0.43 3.60 -20.61
N GLY A 68 0.36 4.79 -20.05
CA GLY A 68 -0.90 5.51 -19.83
C GLY A 68 -0.98 6.19 -18.44
N PRO A 69 -2.14 6.77 -18.13
CA PRO A 69 -2.30 7.54 -16.91
C PRO A 69 -2.20 6.67 -15.65
N SER A 70 -1.27 7.01 -14.79
CA SER A 70 -1.02 6.35 -13.50
C SER A 70 -0.81 7.38 -12.41
N VAL A 71 -0.92 6.95 -11.16
CA VAL A 71 -0.44 7.71 -10.01
C VAL A 71 0.94 7.18 -9.63
N LEU A 72 1.97 8.00 -9.78
CA LEU A 72 3.32 7.69 -9.30
C LEU A 72 3.45 8.14 -7.84
N VAL A 73 3.66 7.19 -6.95
CA VAL A 73 3.88 7.43 -5.53
C VAL A 73 5.38 7.42 -5.25
N PHE A 74 5.94 8.59 -4.99
CA PHE A 74 7.31 8.73 -4.50
C PHE A 74 7.37 8.21 -3.07
N SER A 75 8.09 7.12 -2.86
CA SER A 75 8.26 6.40 -1.60
C SER A 75 9.73 6.02 -1.45
N GLY A 76 10.03 5.06 -0.60
CA GLY A 76 11.39 4.54 -0.50
C GLY A 76 11.76 4.15 0.91
N GLY A 77 12.99 4.42 1.29
CA GLY A 77 13.38 4.66 2.66
C GLY A 77 12.69 5.94 3.13
N GLU A 78 13.35 7.07 2.96
CA GLU A 78 12.72 8.39 3.10
C GLU A 78 12.96 9.19 1.80
N PRO A 79 11.93 9.41 0.99
CA PRO A 79 12.10 10.05 -0.32
C PRO A 79 12.62 11.49 -0.23
N LEU A 80 12.35 12.20 0.88
CA LEU A 80 12.84 13.57 1.10
C LEU A 80 14.37 13.66 1.26
N LEU A 81 15.06 12.54 1.46
CA LEU A 81 16.53 12.50 1.44
C LEU A 81 17.10 12.51 0.02
N ARG A 82 16.29 12.23 -1.01
CA ARG A 82 16.74 12.24 -2.39
C ARG A 82 16.85 13.68 -2.91
N PRO A 83 18.05 14.17 -3.32
CA PRO A 83 18.26 15.59 -3.63
C PRO A 83 17.44 16.10 -4.82
N ASP A 84 17.26 15.26 -5.85
CA ASP A 84 16.55 15.56 -7.10
C ASP A 84 15.04 15.20 -7.05
N LEU A 85 14.49 14.84 -5.88
CA LEU A 85 13.10 14.42 -5.71
C LEU A 85 12.10 15.38 -6.39
N PHE A 86 12.22 16.68 -6.10
CA PHE A 86 11.26 17.66 -6.62
C PHE A 86 11.41 17.92 -8.11
N GLU A 87 12.63 17.79 -8.65
CA GLU A 87 12.89 17.83 -10.08
C GLU A 87 12.21 16.67 -10.80
N LEU A 88 12.35 15.46 -10.26
CA LEU A 88 11.71 14.25 -10.77
C LEU A 88 10.18 14.31 -10.67
N ALA A 89 9.66 14.82 -9.56
CA ALA A 89 8.22 15.02 -9.37
C ALA A 89 7.65 16.02 -10.38
N ALA A 90 8.35 17.14 -10.62
CA ALA A 90 7.98 18.12 -11.66
C ALA A 90 8.04 17.50 -13.07
N HIS A 91 9.04 16.65 -13.35
CA HIS A 91 9.12 15.92 -14.62
C HIS A 91 7.93 14.97 -14.78
N ALA A 92 7.59 14.18 -13.76
CA ALA A 92 6.44 13.28 -13.79
C ALA A 92 5.13 14.02 -14.12
N LYS A 93 4.91 15.18 -13.51
CA LYS A 93 3.72 16.01 -13.82
C LYS A 93 3.71 16.50 -15.26
N ARG A 94 4.85 16.98 -15.80
CA ARG A 94 4.94 17.39 -17.20
C ARG A 94 4.64 16.25 -18.15
N ARG A 95 4.93 15.00 -17.75
CA ARG A 95 4.60 13.78 -18.51
C ARG A 95 3.16 13.30 -18.33
N GLY A 96 2.32 14.05 -17.58
CA GLY A 96 0.90 13.75 -17.39
C GLY A 96 0.60 12.74 -16.27
N LEU A 97 1.61 12.34 -15.49
CA LEU A 97 1.38 11.47 -14.33
C LEU A 97 0.80 12.28 -13.15
N ALA A 98 -0.17 11.70 -12.45
CA ALA A 98 -0.55 12.16 -11.12
C ALA A 98 0.56 11.77 -10.13
N ILE A 99 0.90 12.63 -9.17
CA ILE A 99 1.97 12.37 -8.22
C ILE A 99 1.48 12.38 -6.78
N ALA A 100 1.98 11.45 -5.98
CA ALA A 100 1.79 11.40 -4.53
C ALA A 100 3.13 11.17 -3.82
N LEU A 101 3.20 11.57 -2.55
CA LEU A 101 4.38 11.38 -1.71
C LEU A 101 4.01 10.49 -0.52
N ALA A 102 4.87 9.52 -0.19
CA ALA A 102 4.77 8.71 1.02
C ALA A 102 6.06 8.87 1.83
N THR A 103 5.98 9.56 2.96
CA THR A 103 7.11 9.96 3.81
C THR A 103 6.87 9.53 5.26
N ASN A 104 7.94 9.42 6.05
CA ASN A 104 7.81 9.27 7.50
C ASN A 104 7.40 10.59 8.19
N GLY A 105 7.51 11.73 7.50
CA GLY A 105 7.05 13.04 7.95
C GLY A 105 8.04 13.81 8.81
N THR A 106 9.13 13.19 9.27
CA THR A 106 10.06 13.81 10.24
C THR A 106 10.90 14.93 9.62
N LEU A 107 11.08 14.93 8.31
CA LEU A 107 11.86 15.93 7.59
C LEU A 107 11.01 17.06 6.98
N VAL A 108 9.70 17.07 7.24
CA VAL A 108 8.80 18.08 6.69
C VAL A 108 8.88 19.36 7.52
N ASP A 109 9.76 20.27 7.12
CA ASP A 109 9.80 21.65 7.57
C ASP A 109 8.93 22.56 6.67
N ASP A 110 8.97 23.87 6.92
CA ASP A 110 8.17 24.83 6.14
C ASP A 110 8.67 24.95 4.69
N GLN A 111 9.98 24.87 4.45
CA GLN A 111 10.55 24.91 3.09
C GLN A 111 10.16 23.68 2.28
N ILE A 112 10.22 22.49 2.88
CA ILE A 112 9.82 21.24 2.24
C ILE A 112 8.30 21.25 1.96
N ALA A 113 7.48 21.73 2.90
CA ALA A 113 6.04 21.81 2.72
C ALA A 113 5.67 22.79 1.59
N ASP A 114 6.37 23.93 1.46
CA ASP A 114 6.21 24.87 0.36
C ASP A 114 6.59 24.25 -0.99
N ARG A 115 7.70 23.50 -1.06
CA ARG A 115 8.12 22.78 -2.27
C ARG A 115 7.11 21.71 -2.68
N ILE A 116 6.58 20.94 -1.71
CA ILE A 116 5.53 19.93 -1.96
C ILE A 116 4.30 20.59 -2.58
N MET A 117 3.85 21.72 -2.03
CA MET A 117 2.73 22.50 -2.56
C MET A 117 3.02 23.02 -3.96
N GLN A 118 4.17 23.66 -4.18
CA GLN A 118 4.55 24.27 -5.46
C GLN A 118 4.64 23.24 -6.59
N VAL A 119 5.24 22.07 -6.35
CA VAL A 119 5.29 20.99 -7.34
C VAL A 119 3.91 20.39 -7.57
N GLY A 120 3.01 20.48 -6.58
CA GLY A 120 1.61 20.08 -6.68
C GLY A 120 1.42 18.57 -6.56
N PHE A 121 1.96 17.97 -5.51
CA PHE A 121 1.58 16.63 -5.10
C PHE A 121 0.09 16.57 -4.79
N GLU A 122 -0.63 15.63 -5.41
CA GLU A 122 -2.09 15.51 -5.22
C GLU A 122 -2.44 14.94 -3.83
N ARG A 123 -1.52 14.20 -3.21
CA ARG A 123 -1.66 13.63 -1.86
C ARG A 123 -0.32 13.39 -1.21
N VAL A 124 -0.24 13.66 0.09
CA VAL A 124 0.89 13.26 0.93
C VAL A 124 0.42 12.27 1.98
N ALA A 125 1.05 11.09 2.01
CA ALA A 125 0.84 10.08 3.02
C ALA A 125 1.94 10.15 4.08
N ILE A 126 1.57 10.34 5.35
CA ILE A 126 2.51 10.36 6.48
C ILE A 126 2.28 9.12 7.34
N SER A 127 3.37 8.56 7.79
CA SER A 127 3.36 7.37 8.65
C SER A 127 3.09 7.75 10.10
N LEU A 128 2.08 7.11 10.74
CA LEU A 128 1.79 7.28 12.16
C LEU A 128 1.28 5.95 12.74
N ASP A 129 2.09 5.26 13.54
CA ASP A 129 1.80 3.90 14.02
C ASP A 129 1.35 3.83 15.48
N GLY A 130 1.22 4.95 16.16
CA GLY A 130 0.74 5.04 17.54
C GLY A 130 -0.17 6.24 17.76
N ALA A 131 -1.07 6.14 18.72
CA ALA A 131 -1.88 7.28 19.17
C ALA A 131 -1.05 8.29 20.00
N GLU A 132 0.11 7.86 20.48
CA GLU A 132 1.03 8.60 21.34
C GLU A 132 2.49 8.32 20.98
N ALA A 133 3.40 9.22 21.41
CA ALA A 133 4.82 9.15 21.14
C ALA A 133 5.45 7.82 21.56
N LYS A 134 5.16 7.35 22.78
CA LYS A 134 5.72 6.10 23.31
C LYS A 134 5.55 4.92 22.35
N THR A 135 4.36 4.74 21.79
CA THR A 135 4.07 3.62 20.87
C THR A 135 4.68 3.85 19.49
N HIS A 136 4.55 5.05 18.95
CA HIS A 136 5.08 5.36 17.62
C HIS A 136 6.61 5.28 17.60
N ASP A 137 7.28 5.97 18.52
CA ASP A 137 8.73 6.08 18.57
C ASP A 137 9.40 4.71 18.82
N ALA A 138 8.82 3.88 19.70
CA ALA A 138 9.31 2.53 19.92
C ALA A 138 9.22 1.65 18.65
N PHE A 139 8.18 1.82 17.84
CA PHE A 139 8.01 1.07 16.59
C PHE A 139 8.90 1.60 15.46
N ARG A 140 9.15 2.93 15.46
CA ARG A 140 10.04 3.62 14.51
C ARG A 140 11.51 3.62 14.92
N GLN A 141 11.81 3.20 16.17
CA GLN A 141 13.15 3.20 16.79
C GLN A 141 13.81 4.58 16.79
N GLN A 142 13.01 5.64 16.96
CA GLN A 142 13.48 7.00 16.99
C GLN A 142 12.65 7.85 17.95
N ALA A 143 13.27 8.31 19.03
CA ALA A 143 12.64 9.25 19.95
C ALA A 143 12.33 10.58 19.23
N GLY A 144 11.13 11.12 19.45
CA GLY A 144 10.65 12.37 18.86
C GLY A 144 10.08 12.21 17.45
N ALA A 145 10.10 11.01 16.85
CA ALA A 145 9.54 10.78 15.51
C ALA A 145 8.04 11.07 15.44
N PHE A 146 7.31 10.82 16.53
CA PHE A 146 5.89 11.13 16.63
C PHE A 146 5.61 12.63 16.51
N GLU A 147 6.28 13.43 17.34
CA GLU A 147 6.11 14.89 17.34
C GLU A 147 6.53 15.49 15.99
N ASP A 148 7.63 14.99 15.42
CA ASP A 148 8.08 15.43 14.10
C ASP A 148 7.06 15.13 13.01
N ALA A 149 6.52 13.91 12.98
CA ALA A 149 5.47 13.52 12.03
C ALA A 149 4.20 14.37 12.21
N VAL A 150 3.77 14.61 13.46
CA VAL A 150 2.63 15.47 13.76
C VAL A 150 2.87 16.90 13.30
N ARG A 151 4.04 17.47 13.55
CA ARG A 151 4.42 18.81 13.02
C ARG A 151 4.41 18.84 11.50
N GLY A 152 4.93 17.79 10.85
CA GLY A 152 4.87 17.64 9.39
C GLY A 152 3.44 17.66 8.86
N ILE A 153 2.54 16.91 9.48
CA ILE A 153 1.10 16.90 9.15
C ILE A 153 0.50 18.32 9.26
N GLN A 154 0.78 19.03 10.37
CA GLN A 154 0.26 20.37 10.61
C GLN A 154 0.72 21.37 9.55
N ARG A 155 2.02 21.34 9.17
CA ARG A 155 2.60 22.21 8.14
C ARG A 155 1.99 21.97 6.76
N LEU A 156 1.81 20.70 6.38
CA LEU A 156 1.16 20.34 5.12
C LEU A 156 -0.31 20.74 5.10
N ARG A 157 -1.02 20.53 6.21
CA ARG A 157 -2.43 20.94 6.36
C ARG A 157 -2.60 22.45 6.24
N ALA A 158 -1.71 23.23 6.85
CA ALA A 158 -1.75 24.70 6.77
C ALA A 158 -1.64 25.22 5.32
N ARG A 159 -1.08 24.39 4.40
CA ARG A 159 -0.95 24.67 2.96
C ARG A 159 -2.06 24.07 2.11
N GLY A 160 -3.07 23.47 2.73
CA GLY A 160 -4.23 22.87 2.04
C GLY A 160 -3.87 21.58 1.28
N ILE A 161 -2.77 20.93 1.62
CA ILE A 161 -2.35 19.69 0.98
C ILE A 161 -3.23 18.52 1.45
N SER A 162 -3.73 17.72 0.52
CA SER A 162 -4.51 16.51 0.83
C SER A 162 -3.67 15.51 1.60
N LEU A 163 -4.13 15.13 2.80
CA LEU A 163 -3.39 14.31 3.75
C LEU A 163 -3.97 12.90 3.90
N GLN A 164 -3.07 11.93 3.91
CA GLN A 164 -3.35 10.55 4.27
C GLN A 164 -2.44 10.15 5.42
N VAL A 165 -2.95 9.39 6.37
CA VAL A 165 -2.13 8.72 7.39
C VAL A 165 -2.04 7.24 7.05
N ASN A 166 -0.82 6.68 7.15
CA ASN A 166 -0.55 5.26 7.04
C ASN A 166 -0.13 4.71 8.39
N SER A 167 -0.75 3.61 8.82
CA SER A 167 -0.40 2.94 10.07
C SER A 167 -0.25 1.44 9.85
N THR A 168 0.84 0.84 10.32
CA THR A 168 1.05 -0.62 10.31
C THR A 168 0.61 -1.21 11.63
N VAL A 169 -0.21 -2.27 11.60
CA VAL A 169 -0.80 -2.88 12.79
C VAL A 169 -0.17 -4.24 13.11
N THR A 170 0.25 -4.37 14.35
CA THR A 170 0.77 -5.60 14.99
C THR A 170 0.23 -5.69 16.43
N GLN A 171 0.67 -6.67 17.24
CA GLN A 171 0.35 -6.73 18.68
C GLN A 171 0.79 -5.47 19.42
N HIS A 172 1.83 -4.78 18.94
CA HIS A 172 2.38 -3.59 19.57
C HIS A 172 1.37 -2.43 19.71
N ASN A 173 0.47 -2.29 18.74
CA ASN A 173 -0.41 -1.11 18.68
C ASN A 173 -1.89 -1.40 18.42
N HIS A 174 -2.30 -2.65 18.20
CA HIS A 174 -3.70 -2.97 17.86
C HIS A 174 -4.70 -2.54 18.93
N ALA A 175 -4.30 -2.54 20.22
CA ALA A 175 -5.16 -2.08 21.31
C ALA A 175 -5.43 -0.57 21.29
N GLN A 176 -4.61 0.21 20.58
CA GLN A 176 -4.73 1.67 20.47
C GLN A 176 -5.48 2.13 19.21
N LEU A 177 -6.03 1.23 18.40
CA LEU A 177 -6.62 1.58 17.10
C LEU A 177 -7.73 2.64 17.20
N GLN A 178 -8.56 2.62 18.24
CA GLN A 178 -9.59 3.65 18.42
C GLN A 178 -8.96 5.01 18.72
N ALA A 179 -8.02 5.09 19.65
CA ALA A 179 -7.33 6.33 19.98
C ALA A 179 -6.53 6.87 18.76
N LEU A 180 -5.93 5.96 17.99
CA LEU A 180 -5.21 6.32 16.77
C LEU A 180 -6.17 6.85 15.68
N PHE A 181 -7.34 6.24 15.49
CA PHE A 181 -8.37 6.72 14.57
C PHE A 181 -8.82 8.14 14.95
N ASP A 182 -9.13 8.37 16.24
CA ASP A 182 -9.55 9.68 16.70
C ASP A 182 -8.43 10.73 16.55
N ARG A 183 -7.17 10.33 16.77
CA ARG A 183 -5.99 11.17 16.52
C ARG A 183 -5.88 11.55 15.04
N VAL A 184 -6.01 10.60 14.14
CA VAL A 184 -5.93 10.82 12.68
C VAL A 184 -7.03 11.78 12.21
N VAL A 185 -8.25 11.63 12.72
CA VAL A 185 -9.36 12.54 12.45
C VAL A 185 -9.07 13.95 12.99
N ALA A 186 -8.58 14.06 14.22
CA ALA A 186 -8.25 15.36 14.85
C ALA A 186 -7.12 16.08 14.10
N LEU A 187 -6.15 15.36 13.56
CA LEU A 187 -5.11 15.91 12.71
C LEU A 187 -5.61 16.42 11.36
N GLY A 188 -6.87 16.14 11.00
CA GLY A 188 -7.51 16.60 9.76
C GLY A 188 -7.06 15.83 8.52
N ALA A 189 -6.66 14.59 8.66
CA ALA A 189 -6.39 13.72 7.53
C ALA A 189 -7.69 13.39 6.79
N GLU A 190 -7.63 13.33 5.45
CA GLU A 190 -8.76 12.93 4.61
C GLU A 190 -8.89 11.41 4.49
N ALA A 191 -7.78 10.70 4.69
CA ALA A 191 -7.72 9.25 4.57
C ALA A 191 -6.83 8.61 5.65
N TRP A 192 -7.23 7.41 6.09
CA TRP A 192 -6.43 6.55 6.93
C TRP A 192 -6.29 5.17 6.27
N HIS A 193 -5.07 4.82 5.90
CA HIS A 193 -4.74 3.50 5.36
C HIS A 193 -4.08 2.65 6.44
N VAL A 194 -4.77 1.60 6.86
CA VAL A 194 -4.31 0.67 7.89
C VAL A 194 -3.69 -0.54 7.23
N PHE A 195 -2.38 -0.64 7.34
CA PHE A 195 -1.59 -1.74 6.80
C PHE A 195 -1.58 -2.90 7.78
N MET A 196 -2.19 -3.99 7.40
CA MET A 196 -2.06 -5.22 8.14
C MET A 196 -0.67 -5.81 7.86
N PHE A 197 0.10 -6.02 8.90
CA PHE A 197 1.51 -6.38 8.82
C PHE A 197 1.78 -7.58 7.90
N VAL A 198 2.85 -7.48 7.10
CA VAL A 198 3.40 -8.55 6.26
C VAL A 198 4.87 -8.73 6.66
N PRO A 199 5.30 -9.93 7.06
CA PRO A 199 6.69 -10.19 7.49
C PRO A 199 7.62 -10.22 6.27
N VAL A 200 8.23 -9.07 5.97
CA VAL A 200 9.20 -8.87 4.89
C VAL A 200 10.21 -7.80 5.32
N GLY A 201 11.44 -7.87 4.82
CA GLY A 201 12.52 -6.96 5.21
C GLY A 201 12.83 -7.06 6.70
N CYS A 202 12.99 -5.92 7.41
CA CYS A 202 13.18 -5.91 8.86
C CYS A 202 12.00 -6.54 9.61
N GLY A 203 10.81 -6.56 9.01
CA GLY A 203 9.63 -7.18 9.61
C GLY A 203 9.78 -8.70 9.81
N LEU A 204 10.73 -9.37 9.17
CA LEU A 204 11.05 -10.77 9.42
C LEU A 204 11.58 -11.01 10.85
N GLU A 205 12.14 -9.99 11.49
CA GLU A 205 12.64 -10.06 12.87
C GLU A 205 11.53 -9.89 13.92
N ILE A 206 10.29 -9.51 13.51
CA ILE A 206 9.15 -9.43 14.43
C ILE A 206 8.66 -10.85 14.73
N PRO A 207 8.80 -11.31 15.99
CA PRO A 207 8.43 -12.67 16.35
C PRO A 207 6.95 -12.97 16.11
N PRO A 208 6.55 -14.24 15.91
CA PRO A 208 5.16 -14.63 15.65
C PRO A 208 4.17 -14.19 16.75
N ASP A 209 4.57 -14.18 18.01
CA ASP A 209 3.75 -13.74 19.15
C ASP A 209 3.50 -12.23 19.18
N GLN A 210 4.30 -11.45 18.45
CA GLN A 210 4.11 -10.02 18.24
C GLN A 210 3.31 -9.71 16.96
N GLN A 211 2.92 -10.71 16.20
CA GLN A 211 2.02 -10.59 15.04
C GLN A 211 0.58 -10.88 15.46
N LEU A 212 -0.41 -10.35 14.73
CA LEU A 212 -1.81 -10.63 15.03
C LEU A 212 -2.17 -12.08 14.68
N LEU A 213 -2.87 -12.75 15.57
CA LEU A 213 -3.52 -14.02 15.27
C LEU A 213 -4.64 -13.84 14.25
N ALA A 214 -4.99 -14.88 13.49
CA ALA A 214 -6.02 -14.81 12.46
C ALA A 214 -7.37 -14.26 12.96
N ALA A 215 -7.78 -14.63 14.17
CA ALA A 215 -9.02 -14.12 14.79
C ALA A 215 -8.94 -12.63 15.12
N GLN A 216 -7.80 -12.16 15.64
CA GLN A 216 -7.56 -10.73 15.90
C GLN A 216 -7.49 -9.94 14.60
N TYR A 217 -6.87 -10.51 13.57
CA TYR A 217 -6.81 -9.95 12.24
C TYR A 217 -8.21 -9.69 11.67
N GLU A 218 -9.09 -10.71 11.73
CA GLU A 218 -10.48 -10.59 11.29
C GLU A 218 -11.25 -9.55 12.12
N ALA A 219 -11.05 -9.51 13.45
CA ALA A 219 -11.68 -8.55 14.35
C ALA A 219 -11.28 -7.09 13.98
N VAL A 220 -9.99 -6.85 13.74
CA VAL A 220 -9.49 -5.53 13.29
C VAL A 220 -10.14 -5.15 11.96
N LEU A 221 -10.25 -6.05 11.00
CA LEU A 221 -10.85 -5.74 9.71
C LEU A 221 -12.36 -5.42 9.82
N ARG A 222 -13.09 -6.10 10.70
CA ARG A 222 -14.50 -5.80 10.98
C ARG A 222 -14.63 -4.43 11.64
N TRP A 223 -13.79 -4.14 12.62
CA TRP A 223 -13.74 -2.83 13.26
C TRP A 223 -13.43 -1.71 12.26
N LEU A 224 -12.49 -1.92 11.33
CA LEU A 224 -12.20 -0.95 10.26
C LEU A 224 -13.41 -0.75 9.33
N ALA A 225 -14.18 -1.80 9.05
CA ALA A 225 -15.41 -1.67 8.27
C ALA A 225 -16.46 -0.81 8.99
N ASP A 226 -16.55 -0.89 10.33
CA ASP A 226 -17.38 -0.02 11.15
C ASP A 226 -16.93 1.43 11.07
N ARG A 227 -15.63 1.69 11.24
CA ARG A 227 -15.06 3.06 11.13
C ARG A 227 -15.25 3.65 9.73
N ALA A 228 -15.11 2.85 8.68
CA ALA A 228 -15.36 3.29 7.30
C ALA A 228 -16.83 3.69 7.09
N ALA A 229 -17.78 3.01 7.74
CA ALA A 229 -19.20 3.30 7.66
C ALA A 229 -19.58 4.63 8.34
N GLU A 230 -18.78 5.13 9.30
CA GLU A 230 -19.00 6.43 9.95
C GLU A 230 -18.74 7.62 9.02
N GLN A 231 -17.98 7.42 7.94
CA GLN A 231 -17.69 8.46 6.93
C GLN A 231 -17.00 9.73 7.48
N ARG A 232 -16.36 9.64 8.64
CA ARG A 232 -15.59 10.78 9.20
C ARG A 232 -14.37 11.10 8.34
N ILE A 233 -13.69 10.05 7.88
CA ILE A 233 -12.58 10.09 6.91
C ILE A 233 -12.66 8.83 6.02
N PHE A 234 -11.90 8.79 4.93
CA PHE A 234 -11.79 7.58 4.13
C PHE A 234 -10.89 6.55 4.83
N VAL A 235 -11.45 5.41 5.24
CA VAL A 235 -10.71 4.32 5.89
C VAL A 235 -10.52 3.15 4.92
N ARG A 236 -9.29 2.63 4.84
CA ARG A 236 -8.96 1.49 4.01
C ARG A 236 -8.01 0.52 4.74
N ALA A 237 -8.34 -0.77 4.72
CA ALA A 237 -7.38 -1.81 5.06
C ALA A 237 -6.46 -2.09 3.86
N THR A 238 -5.15 -2.10 4.09
CA THR A 238 -4.10 -2.36 3.09
C THR A 238 -3.36 -3.65 3.46
N CYS A 239 -2.87 -4.39 2.48
CA CYS A 239 -2.33 -5.74 2.67
C CYS A 239 -3.33 -6.71 3.33
N ALA A 240 -4.62 -6.43 3.18
CA ALA A 240 -5.74 -7.15 3.79
C ALA A 240 -6.89 -7.33 2.82
N PRO A 241 -6.74 -8.10 1.74
CA PRO A 241 -7.81 -8.31 0.76
C PRO A 241 -9.09 -8.88 1.34
N GLN A 242 -9.01 -9.61 2.46
CA GLN A 242 -10.15 -10.14 3.22
C GLN A 242 -11.14 -9.06 3.65
N TYR A 243 -10.69 -7.83 3.78
CA TYR A 243 -11.52 -6.66 4.07
C TYR A 243 -12.70 -6.54 3.08
N TYR A 244 -12.44 -6.79 1.79
CA TYR A 244 -13.49 -6.73 0.76
C TYR A 244 -14.55 -7.82 0.93
N ARG A 245 -14.16 -9.03 1.34
CA ARG A 245 -15.11 -10.09 1.73
C ARG A 245 -15.99 -9.63 2.90
N ILE A 246 -15.37 -9.03 3.93
CA ILE A 246 -16.08 -8.54 5.10
C ILE A 246 -17.08 -7.43 4.72
N LEU A 247 -16.69 -6.49 3.87
CA LEU A 247 -17.59 -5.44 3.38
C LEU A 247 -18.83 -6.01 2.69
N VAL A 248 -18.65 -7.05 1.86
CA VAL A 248 -19.79 -7.74 1.20
C VAL A 248 -20.65 -8.46 2.22
N GLN A 249 -20.05 -9.26 3.12
CA GLN A 249 -20.78 -10.04 4.11
C GLN A 249 -21.56 -9.17 5.11
N THR A 250 -21.01 -7.98 5.45
CA THR A 250 -21.63 -7.05 6.39
C THR A 250 -22.50 -5.99 5.71
N LYS A 251 -22.58 -5.99 4.37
CA LYS A 251 -23.28 -4.97 3.56
C LYS A 251 -22.79 -3.54 3.84
N ARG A 252 -21.51 -3.39 4.22
CA ARG A 252 -20.88 -2.12 4.61
C ARG A 252 -19.97 -1.56 3.51
N TRP A 253 -20.32 -1.74 2.26
CA TRP A 253 -19.55 -1.19 1.15
C TRP A 253 -19.53 0.34 1.25
N PRO A 254 -18.36 0.98 1.44
CA PRO A 254 -18.28 2.43 1.55
C PRO A 254 -18.82 3.08 0.28
N ARG A 255 -19.70 4.07 0.44
CA ARG A 255 -20.08 4.93 -0.68
C ARG A 255 -18.86 5.78 -1.01
N GLY A 256 -18.17 5.49 -2.13
CA GLY A 256 -17.00 6.24 -2.56
C GLY A 256 -17.38 7.73 -2.73
N ARG A 257 -16.51 8.64 -2.30
CA ARG A 257 -16.60 10.03 -2.73
C ARG A 257 -16.40 10.05 -4.24
N GLN A 258 -17.42 10.47 -4.98
CA GLN A 258 -17.33 10.60 -6.44
C GLN A 258 -16.18 11.57 -6.78
N GLY A 259 -15.31 11.17 -7.72
CA GLY A 259 -14.30 12.03 -8.31
C GLY A 259 -12.88 11.94 -7.77
N SER A 260 -12.60 11.19 -6.71
CA SER A 260 -11.22 11.05 -6.21
C SER A 260 -10.52 9.81 -6.76
N LYS A 261 -9.37 9.99 -7.42
CA LYS A 261 -8.49 8.91 -7.89
C LYS A 261 -7.98 8.01 -6.74
N PHE A 262 -7.94 8.53 -5.52
CA PHE A 262 -7.36 7.85 -4.34
C PHE A 262 -8.38 7.07 -3.50
N THR A 263 -9.67 7.35 -3.62
CA THR A 263 -10.71 6.77 -2.75
C THR A 263 -11.56 5.69 -3.41
N THR A 264 -11.24 5.28 -4.64
CA THR A 264 -11.98 4.22 -5.34
C THR A 264 -11.62 2.85 -4.78
N LEU A 265 -12.63 2.11 -4.31
CA LEU A 265 -12.51 0.69 -3.97
C LEU A 265 -12.78 -0.14 -5.23
N THR A 266 -11.88 -1.09 -5.52
CA THR A 266 -11.99 -1.96 -6.70
C THR A 266 -12.15 -3.43 -6.29
N LYS A 267 -11.04 -4.08 -5.98
CA LYS A 267 -10.96 -5.46 -5.47
C LYS A 267 -9.90 -5.54 -4.38
N GLY A 268 -9.74 -6.70 -3.77
CA GLY A 268 -8.81 -6.92 -2.67
C GLY A 268 -7.35 -6.78 -3.05
N CYS A 269 -6.72 -7.85 -3.50
CA CYS A 269 -5.33 -7.80 -3.91
C CYS A 269 -5.17 -7.19 -5.30
N LEU A 270 -4.37 -6.12 -5.40
CA LEU A 270 -4.08 -5.43 -6.66
C LEU A 270 -2.65 -5.70 -7.17
N ALA A 271 -1.89 -6.57 -6.50
CA ALA A 271 -0.53 -6.92 -6.91
C ALA A 271 -0.50 -7.42 -8.36
N GLY A 272 0.27 -6.77 -9.22
CA GLY A 272 0.39 -7.11 -10.63
C GLY A 272 -0.88 -6.89 -11.49
N THR A 273 -1.99 -6.44 -10.89
CA THR A 273 -3.25 -6.19 -11.62
C THR A 273 -3.63 -4.72 -11.70
N GLY A 274 -3.34 -3.94 -10.68
CA GLY A 274 -3.66 -2.51 -10.62
C GLY A 274 -2.59 -1.70 -9.90
N ILE A 275 -1.63 -2.39 -9.27
CA ILE A 275 -0.45 -1.78 -8.66
C ILE A 275 0.80 -2.54 -9.04
N CYS A 276 1.92 -1.83 -9.03
CA CYS A 276 3.25 -2.42 -8.99
C CYS A 276 4.16 -1.57 -8.09
N PHE A 277 5.34 -2.11 -7.83
CA PHE A 277 6.38 -1.44 -7.07
C PHE A 277 7.67 -1.48 -7.88
N ILE A 278 8.39 -0.36 -7.93
CA ILE A 278 9.69 -0.26 -8.58
C ILE A 278 10.72 0.10 -7.51
N SER A 279 11.78 -0.70 -7.40
CA SER A 279 12.85 -0.45 -6.43
C SER A 279 13.72 0.74 -6.82
N HIS A 280 14.57 1.15 -5.90
CA HIS A 280 15.60 2.19 -6.12
C HIS A 280 16.60 1.83 -7.23
N THR A 281 16.76 0.53 -7.53
CA THR A 281 17.63 0.01 -8.61
C THR A 281 16.87 -0.26 -9.91
N GLY A 282 15.56 0.04 -9.98
CA GLY A 282 14.74 -0.14 -11.18
C GLY A 282 14.08 -1.51 -11.32
N GLU A 283 14.19 -2.40 -10.34
CA GLU A 283 13.50 -3.69 -10.38
C GLU A 283 12.00 -3.53 -10.17
N VAL A 284 11.20 -4.23 -10.96
CA VAL A 284 9.73 -4.19 -10.93
C VAL A 284 9.21 -5.40 -10.14
N PHE A 285 8.41 -5.12 -9.13
CA PHE A 285 7.73 -6.12 -8.30
C PHE A 285 6.21 -5.98 -8.39
N PRO A 286 5.43 -7.04 -8.17
CA PRO A 286 3.97 -6.97 -8.20
C PRO A 286 3.37 -6.00 -7.16
N CYS A 287 4.00 -5.87 -6.00
CA CYS A 287 3.72 -4.87 -4.96
C CYS A 287 4.93 -4.70 -4.05
N GLY A 288 4.90 -3.68 -3.16
CA GLY A 288 6.01 -3.37 -2.27
C GLY A 288 6.31 -4.42 -1.17
N TYR A 289 5.54 -5.49 -1.07
CA TYR A 289 5.68 -6.53 -0.04
C TYR A 289 5.91 -7.94 -0.63
N LEU A 290 5.85 -8.10 -1.95
CA LEU A 290 6.10 -9.38 -2.62
C LEU A 290 7.47 -9.31 -3.34
N PRO A 291 8.54 -9.85 -2.76
CA PRO A 291 9.90 -9.70 -3.26
C PRO A 291 10.21 -10.71 -4.40
N VAL A 292 9.31 -10.78 -5.37
CA VAL A 292 9.47 -11.61 -6.58
C VAL A 292 9.59 -10.67 -7.76
N SER A 293 10.81 -10.52 -8.29
CA SER A 293 11.10 -9.58 -9.37
C SER A 293 10.47 -10.02 -10.69
N SER A 294 9.81 -9.09 -11.36
CA SER A 294 9.22 -9.28 -12.69
C SER A 294 10.18 -8.93 -13.82
N ASP A 295 11.13 -8.07 -13.61
CA ASP A 295 12.30 -7.66 -14.38
C ASP A 295 12.78 -6.25 -13.94
N ASN A 296 13.66 -5.60 -14.73
CA ASN A 296 14.25 -4.30 -14.41
C ASN A 296 14.07 -3.31 -15.57
N ILE A 297 13.59 -2.09 -15.24
CA ILE A 297 13.33 -1.02 -16.23
C ILE A 297 14.60 -0.47 -16.92
N CYS A 298 15.77 -0.74 -16.38
CA CYS A 298 17.04 -0.41 -17.05
C CYS A 298 17.44 -1.45 -18.12
N ARG A 299 16.78 -2.62 -18.14
CA ARG A 299 17.05 -3.69 -19.11
C ARG A 299 16.03 -3.75 -20.24
N GLN A 300 14.77 -3.44 -19.94
CA GLN A 300 13.71 -3.43 -20.93
C GLN A 300 12.62 -2.40 -20.57
N PRO A 301 11.83 -1.93 -21.55
CA PRO A 301 10.76 -0.97 -21.29
C PRO A 301 9.75 -1.45 -20.27
N PHE A 302 9.24 -0.53 -19.43
CA PHE A 302 8.24 -0.86 -18.42
C PHE A 302 6.97 -1.48 -19.04
N SER A 303 6.56 -1.04 -20.26
CA SER A 303 5.44 -1.61 -21.00
C SER A 303 5.56 -3.12 -21.15
N ASP A 304 6.74 -3.59 -21.54
CA ASP A 304 6.99 -5.00 -21.84
C ASP A 304 6.96 -5.82 -20.54
N ILE A 305 7.57 -5.29 -19.47
CA ILE A 305 7.50 -5.91 -18.14
C ILE A 305 6.04 -6.01 -17.68
N TRP A 306 5.29 -4.92 -17.77
CA TRP A 306 3.91 -4.86 -17.28
C TRP A 306 2.98 -5.81 -18.05
N LEU A 307 3.13 -5.88 -19.38
CA LEU A 307 2.24 -6.66 -20.23
C LEU A 307 2.63 -8.15 -20.28
N ALA A 308 3.92 -8.46 -20.38
CA ALA A 308 4.42 -9.79 -20.73
C ALA A 308 5.03 -10.60 -19.56
N SER A 309 5.22 -10.01 -18.36
CA SER A 309 5.81 -10.76 -17.24
C SER A 309 4.97 -11.98 -16.84
N PRO A 310 5.56 -13.18 -16.83
CA PRO A 310 4.87 -14.40 -16.38
C PRO A 310 4.36 -14.31 -14.94
N ILE A 311 5.10 -13.65 -14.05
CA ILE A 311 4.73 -13.46 -12.64
C ILE A 311 3.47 -12.62 -12.53
N LEU A 312 3.40 -11.51 -13.27
CA LEU A 312 2.22 -10.65 -13.28
C LEU A 312 1.03 -11.37 -13.91
N ALA A 313 1.24 -12.15 -14.97
CA ALA A 313 0.20 -12.95 -15.61
C ALA A 313 -0.41 -13.98 -14.64
N MET A 314 0.42 -14.67 -13.86
CA MET A 314 -0.07 -15.62 -12.85
C MET A 314 -0.90 -14.93 -11.76
N LEU A 315 -0.50 -13.75 -11.29
CA LEU A 315 -1.24 -12.98 -10.28
C LEU A 315 -2.56 -12.39 -10.79
N ARG A 316 -2.70 -12.24 -12.11
CA ARG A 316 -3.93 -11.76 -12.78
C ARG A 316 -5.00 -12.83 -12.90
N ASP A 317 -4.63 -14.10 -12.78
CA ASP A 317 -5.54 -15.24 -12.90
C ASP A 317 -5.89 -15.82 -11.52
N PRO A 318 -7.08 -15.49 -10.94
CA PRO A 318 -7.50 -16.01 -9.65
C PRO A 318 -7.79 -17.51 -9.64
N GLU A 319 -7.91 -18.15 -10.81
CA GLU A 319 -8.14 -19.61 -10.91
C GLU A 319 -6.88 -20.41 -10.57
N ARG A 320 -5.71 -19.76 -10.59
CA ARG A 320 -4.43 -20.36 -10.18
C ARG A 320 -4.19 -20.41 -8.67
N LEU A 321 -5.07 -19.77 -7.89
CA LEU A 321 -4.91 -19.75 -6.43
C LEU A 321 -5.08 -21.16 -5.84
N GLY A 322 -4.18 -21.50 -4.91
CA GLY A 322 -4.19 -22.77 -4.19
C GLY A 322 -5.02 -22.74 -2.90
N GLY A 323 -5.17 -23.92 -2.29
CA GLY A 323 -5.78 -24.12 -0.98
C GLY A 323 -7.19 -23.51 -0.87
N LYS A 324 -7.54 -23.03 0.33
CA LYS A 324 -8.86 -22.43 0.58
C LYS A 324 -9.10 -21.16 -0.26
N CYS A 325 -8.08 -20.45 -0.68
CA CYS A 325 -8.25 -19.29 -1.56
C CYS A 325 -8.73 -19.69 -2.95
N GLY A 326 -8.25 -20.80 -3.51
CA GLY A 326 -8.68 -21.35 -4.79
C GLY A 326 -10.12 -21.85 -4.77
N ALA A 327 -10.55 -22.48 -3.66
CA ALA A 327 -11.92 -22.96 -3.45
C ALA A 327 -12.92 -21.85 -3.03
N CYS A 328 -12.44 -20.64 -2.73
CA CYS A 328 -13.24 -19.59 -2.11
C CYS A 328 -14.16 -18.88 -3.10
N GLU A 329 -15.43 -18.73 -2.76
CA GLU A 329 -16.42 -17.98 -3.54
C GLU A 329 -16.07 -16.48 -3.66
N PHE A 330 -15.19 -15.96 -2.80
CA PHE A 330 -14.71 -14.59 -2.86
C PHE A 330 -13.37 -14.44 -3.61
N LYS A 331 -12.82 -15.50 -4.23
CA LYS A 331 -11.48 -15.48 -4.83
C LYS A 331 -11.26 -14.35 -5.83
N ARG A 332 -12.26 -14.04 -6.67
CA ARG A 332 -12.18 -12.97 -7.67
C ARG A 332 -12.22 -11.56 -7.04
N LEU A 333 -12.91 -11.42 -5.90
CA LEU A 333 -13.02 -10.15 -5.18
C LEU A 333 -11.85 -9.94 -4.23
N CYS A 334 -11.42 -10.97 -3.50
CA CYS A 334 -10.45 -10.92 -2.41
C CYS A 334 -9.04 -11.30 -2.88
N SER A 335 -8.86 -12.49 -3.42
CA SER A 335 -7.59 -13.13 -3.82
C SER A 335 -6.60 -13.41 -2.67
N GLY A 336 -6.88 -13.04 -1.41
CA GLY A 336 -5.92 -13.09 -0.30
C GLY A 336 -4.69 -12.17 -0.51
N CYS A 337 -3.90 -11.92 0.52
CA CYS A 337 -2.66 -11.17 0.38
C CYS A 337 -1.54 -12.06 -0.19
N ARG A 338 -1.18 -11.87 -1.46
CA ARG A 338 -0.17 -12.69 -2.14
C ARG A 338 1.21 -12.55 -1.53
N ALA A 339 1.53 -11.36 -1.00
CA ALA A 339 2.79 -11.13 -0.31
C ALA A 339 2.86 -11.89 1.04
N ARG A 340 1.77 -11.93 1.82
CA ARG A 340 1.76 -12.69 3.07
C ARG A 340 1.72 -14.19 2.83
N ALA A 341 0.99 -14.67 1.80
CA ALA A 341 1.06 -16.05 1.39
C ALA A 341 2.51 -16.44 1.09
N TYR A 342 3.20 -15.66 0.26
CA TYR A 342 4.61 -15.89 -0.07
C TYR A 342 5.53 -15.86 1.16
N ALA A 343 5.39 -14.86 2.00
CA ALA A 343 6.24 -14.68 3.18
C ALA A 343 6.18 -15.86 4.16
N LEU A 344 5.02 -16.53 4.25
CA LEU A 344 4.81 -17.63 5.20
C LEU A 344 4.91 -19.02 4.59
N THR A 345 4.82 -19.14 3.25
CA THR A 345 4.82 -20.46 2.57
C THR A 345 5.86 -20.59 1.48
N GLY A 346 6.47 -19.49 1.02
CA GLY A 346 7.35 -19.47 -0.16
C GLY A 346 6.59 -19.49 -1.50
N ASP A 347 5.25 -19.59 -1.48
CA ASP A 347 4.42 -19.60 -2.68
C ASP A 347 3.39 -18.47 -2.65
N TYR A 348 3.47 -17.55 -3.61
CA TYR A 348 2.52 -16.42 -3.71
C TYR A 348 1.14 -16.84 -4.24
N LEU A 349 0.95 -18.05 -4.70
CA LEU A 349 -0.35 -18.62 -5.09
C LEU A 349 -1.02 -19.43 -3.98
N ALA A 350 -0.28 -19.75 -2.89
CA ALA A 350 -0.82 -20.46 -1.75
C ALA A 350 -1.99 -19.72 -1.09
N GLU A 351 -2.71 -20.40 -0.22
CA GLU A 351 -3.77 -19.75 0.56
C GLU A 351 -3.26 -18.66 1.49
N GLU A 352 -4.12 -17.70 1.81
CA GLU A 352 -3.83 -16.61 2.76
C GLU A 352 -3.85 -17.16 4.21
N PRO A 353 -2.70 -17.19 4.90
CA PRO A 353 -2.60 -17.86 6.21
C PRO A 353 -3.39 -17.16 7.33
N CYS A 354 -3.51 -15.81 7.28
CA CYS A 354 -4.22 -15.03 8.29
C CYS A 354 -5.74 -14.89 8.04
N CYS A 355 -6.31 -15.66 7.11
CA CYS A 355 -7.74 -15.65 6.86
C CYS A 355 -8.44 -16.80 7.63
N PRO A 356 -9.29 -16.52 8.64
CA PRO A 356 -10.02 -17.57 9.36
C PRO A 356 -11.27 -18.06 8.61
N TYR A 357 -11.62 -17.44 7.48
CA TYR A 357 -12.81 -17.80 6.72
C TYR A 357 -12.69 -19.19 6.11
N VAL A 358 -13.73 -20.00 6.30
CA VAL A 358 -13.89 -21.31 5.67
C VAL A 358 -14.83 -21.14 4.46
N PRO A 359 -14.34 -21.38 3.23
CA PRO A 359 -15.17 -21.33 2.02
C PRO A 359 -16.30 -22.35 2.07
N ARG A 360 -17.43 -22.05 1.43
CA ARG A 360 -18.59 -22.97 1.38
C ARG A 360 -18.24 -24.33 0.78
N ALA A 361 -17.40 -24.35 -0.25
CA ALA A 361 -16.95 -25.60 -0.89
C ALA A 361 -16.02 -26.46 -0.01
N ALA A 362 -15.42 -25.88 1.05
CA ALA A 362 -14.54 -26.56 1.99
C ALA A 362 -15.24 -26.83 3.35
N ALA A 363 -16.47 -26.35 3.53
CA ALA A 363 -17.25 -26.65 4.73
C ALA A 363 -17.64 -28.14 4.72
N PRO A 364 -17.46 -28.88 5.85
CA PRO A 364 -18.00 -30.24 5.94
C PRO A 364 -19.49 -30.19 5.64
N ALA A 365 -19.96 -31.14 4.85
CA ALA A 365 -21.40 -31.29 4.57
C ALA A 365 -22.13 -31.30 5.91
N ALA A 366 -23.09 -30.38 6.10
CA ALA A 366 -23.95 -30.44 7.27
C ALA A 366 -24.56 -31.84 7.33
N CYS A 367 -24.30 -32.54 8.44
CA CYS A 367 -24.96 -33.82 8.68
C CYS A 367 -26.49 -33.58 8.65
N PRO A 368 -27.28 -34.39 7.91
CA PRO A 368 -28.72 -34.23 7.76
C PRO A 368 -29.45 -34.28 9.10
#